data_305ae5430615c129207c28d7bd59a1f0
#
_entry.id   305ae5430615c129207c28d7bd59a1f0
#
_cell.length_a   1.000
_cell.length_b   1.000
_cell.length_c   1.000
_cell.angle_alpha   90.00
_cell.angle_beta   90.00
_cell.angle_gamma   90.00
#
_symmetry.space_group_name_H-M   'P 1'
#
loop_
_entity.id
_entity.type
_entity.pdbx_description
1 polymer ?
#
loop_
_entity_poly.entity_id
_entity_poly.type
_entity_poly.pdbx_seq_one_letter_code
_entity_poly.pdbx_strand_id
1 'polypeptide(L)'
;YLCKFKQTALTKAGKPYENVILQDKTGTLDAKIWDVGSIGIDEFDALDYVQVNGDVTSFQGALQLNIKRVRVAQEGEFDPTEYLPISDKDIPQMYSELLDFVHSIKNPYLKQLAGSFFEDEEFAKRFQFHSAAKSVHHGFVGGLLEHTLSVTKICDFYAGNYPIIHRDLLICA
;
A
#
# COMPACT_ATOMS: atom_id res chain seq x y z
N TYR A 1 -11.06 -5.60 6.52
CA TYR A 1 -9.91 -5.01 7.22
C TYR A 1 -8.65 -5.13 6.38
N LEU A 2 -7.70 -4.22 6.61
CA LEU A 2 -6.32 -4.38 6.13
C LEU A 2 -5.54 -5.25 7.14
N CYS A 3 -4.87 -6.30 6.67
CA CYS A 3 -3.93 -7.06 7.48
C CYS A 3 -2.62 -6.27 7.64
N LYS A 4 -2.45 -5.55 8.74
CA LYS A 4 -1.23 -4.76 8.98
C LYS A 4 0.00 -5.61 9.27
N PHE A 5 -0.21 -6.74 9.93
CA PHE A 5 0.85 -7.64 10.38
C PHE A 5 0.33 -9.07 10.48
N LYS A 6 1.15 -10.03 10.07
CA LYS A 6 0.88 -11.46 10.22
C LYS A 6 2.17 -12.17 10.60
N GLN A 7 2.11 -13.02 11.60
CA GLN A 7 3.25 -13.83 12.04
C GLN A 7 2.79 -15.16 12.62
N THR A 8 3.38 -16.23 12.15
CA THR A 8 3.20 -17.56 12.74
C THR A 8 4.00 -17.66 14.06
N ALA A 9 3.35 -18.18 15.09
CA ALA A 9 3.96 -18.44 16.40
C ALA A 9 3.53 -19.81 16.90
N LEU A 10 4.18 -20.30 17.96
CA LEU A 10 3.85 -21.57 18.59
C LEU A 10 3.24 -21.33 19.98
N THR A 11 2.18 -22.07 20.26
CA THR A 11 1.62 -22.14 21.63
C THR A 11 2.59 -22.84 22.57
N LYS A 12 2.37 -22.76 23.88
CA LYS A 12 3.14 -23.53 24.89
C LYS A 12 3.11 -25.05 24.66
N ALA A 13 2.10 -25.55 23.98
CA ALA A 13 1.95 -26.95 23.60
C ALA A 13 2.56 -27.28 22.23
N GLY A 14 3.27 -26.34 21.58
CA GLY A 14 3.91 -26.52 20.27
C GLY A 14 2.96 -26.46 19.08
N LYS A 15 1.67 -26.11 19.27
CA LYS A 15 0.73 -25.95 18.16
C LYS A 15 0.92 -24.61 17.47
N PRO A 16 1.05 -24.57 16.12
CA PRO A 16 1.17 -23.29 15.40
C PRO A 16 -0.15 -22.51 15.46
N TYR A 17 -0.03 -21.21 15.56
CA TYR A 17 -1.13 -20.26 15.43
C TYR A 17 -0.61 -18.98 14.76
N GLU A 18 -1.49 -18.16 14.24
CA GLU A 18 -1.11 -16.88 13.64
C GLU A 18 -1.54 -15.70 14.51
N ASN A 19 -0.57 -14.81 14.72
CA ASN A 19 -0.79 -13.46 15.22
C ASN A 19 -1.10 -12.56 14.05
N VAL A 20 -2.21 -11.86 14.09
CA VAL A 20 -2.65 -10.93 13.07
C VAL A 20 -2.99 -9.59 13.72
N ILE A 21 -2.57 -8.50 13.11
CA ILE A 21 -3.06 -7.16 13.45
C ILE A 21 -3.91 -6.69 12.28
N LEU A 22 -5.18 -6.50 12.54
CA LEU A 22 -6.13 -5.92 11.59
C LEU A 22 -6.21 -4.41 11.79
N GLN A 23 -6.36 -3.67 10.71
CA GLN A 23 -6.47 -2.20 10.71
C GLN A 23 -7.64 -1.73 9.88
N ASP A 24 -8.30 -0.69 10.37
CA ASP A 24 -9.18 0.18 9.60
C ASP A 24 -8.93 1.65 9.98
N LYS A 25 -9.73 2.59 9.47
CA LYS A 25 -9.59 4.02 9.77
C LYS A 25 -9.80 4.38 11.25
N THR A 26 -10.39 3.48 12.04
CA THR A 26 -10.67 3.72 13.47
C THR A 26 -9.54 3.25 14.38
N GLY A 27 -8.66 2.39 13.88
CA GLY A 27 -7.52 1.89 14.63
C GLY A 27 -7.10 0.48 14.26
N THR A 28 -6.50 -0.20 15.23
CA THR A 28 -6.01 -1.57 15.07
C THR A 28 -6.68 -2.51 16.06
N LEU A 29 -6.85 -3.77 15.65
CA LEU A 29 -7.40 -4.84 16.45
C LEU A 29 -6.47 -6.05 16.42
N ASP A 30 -6.08 -6.55 17.60
CA ASP A 30 -5.39 -7.83 17.73
C ASP A 30 -6.31 -8.98 17.30
N ALA A 31 -5.78 -9.90 16.49
CA ALA A 31 -6.50 -11.08 16.05
C ALA A 31 -5.63 -12.34 16.12
N LYS A 32 -6.26 -13.47 16.29
CA LYS A 32 -5.61 -14.79 16.34
C LYS A 32 -6.33 -15.78 15.43
N ILE A 33 -5.54 -16.61 14.74
CA ILE A 33 -6.01 -17.81 14.06
C ILE A 33 -5.40 -19.00 14.78
N TRP A 34 -6.22 -19.66 15.60
CA TRP A 34 -5.76 -20.79 16.44
C TRP A 34 -5.64 -22.11 15.68
N ASP A 35 -6.32 -22.24 14.55
CA ASP A 35 -6.36 -23.45 13.74
C ASP A 35 -6.07 -23.11 12.27
N VAL A 36 -4.79 -22.92 11.97
CA VAL A 36 -4.25 -22.43 10.70
C VAL A 36 -4.61 -23.31 9.50
N GLY A 37 -4.91 -24.59 9.72
CA GLY A 37 -5.28 -25.53 8.66
C GLY A 37 -6.78 -25.83 8.56
N SER A 38 -7.64 -25.05 9.24
CA SER A 38 -9.08 -25.32 9.23
C SER A 38 -9.75 -24.82 7.97
N ILE A 39 -10.87 -25.47 7.61
CA ILE A 39 -11.70 -25.07 6.47
C ILE A 39 -12.23 -23.65 6.69
N GLY A 40 -11.98 -22.76 5.70
CA GLY A 40 -12.38 -21.35 5.74
C GLY A 40 -11.31 -20.41 6.24
N ILE A 41 -10.10 -20.89 6.47
CA ILE A 41 -8.88 -20.10 6.64
C ILE A 41 -8.11 -20.16 5.32
N ASP A 42 -8.33 -19.16 4.48
CA ASP A 42 -7.58 -19.00 3.23
C ASP A 42 -6.21 -18.38 3.51
N GLU A 43 -5.27 -18.61 2.61
CA GLU A 43 -3.94 -18.02 2.70
C GLU A 43 -4.01 -16.52 2.35
N PHE A 44 -3.34 -15.71 3.13
CA PHE A 44 -3.22 -14.26 2.94
C PHE A 44 -1.91 -13.76 3.55
N ASP A 45 -1.48 -12.58 3.14
CA ASP A 45 -0.25 -11.95 3.63
C ASP A 45 -0.52 -10.62 4.34
N ALA A 46 0.54 -10.11 4.97
CA ALA A 46 0.51 -8.73 5.46
C ALA A 46 0.30 -7.79 4.28
N LEU A 47 -0.61 -6.84 4.44
CA LEU A 47 -1.16 -5.83 3.54
C LEU A 47 -2.27 -6.30 2.59
N ASP A 48 -2.65 -7.56 2.65
CA ASP A 48 -3.88 -7.95 2.01
C ASP A 48 -5.09 -7.32 2.71
N TYR A 49 -6.07 -6.93 1.93
CA TYR A 49 -7.40 -6.64 2.43
C TYR A 49 -8.14 -7.94 2.63
N VAL A 50 -8.60 -8.16 3.85
CA VAL A 50 -9.20 -9.45 4.24
C VAL A 50 -10.62 -9.27 4.76
N GLN A 51 -11.49 -10.19 4.37
CA GLN A 51 -12.78 -10.38 5.00
C GLN A 51 -12.65 -11.44 6.08
N VAL A 52 -12.99 -11.07 7.31
CA VAL A 52 -12.86 -11.95 8.48
C VAL A 52 -14.20 -12.18 9.15
N ASN A 53 -14.36 -13.37 9.71
CA ASN A 53 -15.45 -13.73 10.61
C ASN A 53 -14.87 -14.42 11.84
N GLY A 54 -15.35 -14.06 13.02
CA GLY A 54 -14.84 -14.61 14.27
C GLY A 54 -15.55 -14.05 15.50
N ASP A 55 -15.07 -14.44 16.66
CA ASP A 55 -15.60 -14.01 17.96
C ASP A 55 -14.65 -13.00 18.61
N VAL A 56 -15.21 -11.89 19.04
CA VAL A 56 -14.47 -10.90 19.83
C VAL A 56 -14.44 -11.38 21.29
N THR A 57 -13.24 -11.44 21.85
CA THR A 57 -13.00 -11.82 23.25
C THR A 57 -12.19 -10.73 23.94
N SER A 58 -12.20 -10.71 25.26
CA SER A 58 -11.31 -9.85 26.06
C SER A 58 -10.15 -10.69 26.60
N PHE A 59 -8.93 -10.25 26.32
CA PHE A 59 -7.72 -10.85 26.85
C PHE A 59 -6.85 -9.78 27.52
N GLN A 60 -6.57 -9.94 28.81
CA GLN A 60 -5.80 -8.99 29.63
C GLN A 60 -6.33 -7.54 29.55
N GLY A 61 -7.66 -7.37 29.44
CA GLY A 61 -8.30 -6.05 29.36
C GLY A 61 -8.34 -5.42 27.96
N ALA A 62 -7.75 -6.06 26.95
CA ALA A 62 -7.82 -5.63 25.55
C ALA A 62 -8.79 -6.52 24.75
N LEU A 63 -9.43 -5.95 23.73
CA LEU A 63 -10.25 -6.71 22.79
C LEU A 63 -9.35 -7.48 21.82
N GLN A 64 -9.72 -8.71 21.55
CA GLN A 64 -9.03 -9.59 20.60
C GLN A 64 -10.04 -10.36 19.76
N LEU A 65 -9.82 -10.45 18.46
CA LEU A 65 -10.66 -11.21 17.53
C LEU A 65 -10.08 -12.63 17.35
N ASN A 66 -10.85 -13.65 17.69
CA ASN A 66 -10.55 -15.04 17.33
C ASN A 66 -11.14 -15.33 15.94
N ILE A 67 -10.30 -15.31 14.92
CA ILE A 67 -10.71 -15.50 13.53
C ILE A 67 -11.06 -16.97 13.31
N LYS A 68 -12.25 -17.22 12.79
CA LYS A 68 -12.77 -18.55 12.41
C LYS A 68 -12.80 -18.74 10.90
N ARG A 69 -12.94 -17.66 10.16
CA ARG A 69 -12.89 -17.64 8.69
C ARG A 69 -12.19 -16.37 8.24
N VAL A 70 -11.37 -16.51 7.22
CA VAL A 70 -10.69 -15.39 6.55
C VAL A 70 -10.54 -15.71 5.08
N ARG A 71 -10.75 -14.72 4.23
CA ARG A 71 -10.40 -14.75 2.82
C ARG A 71 -9.83 -13.40 2.39
N VAL A 72 -9.04 -13.39 1.34
CA VAL A 72 -8.61 -12.14 0.69
C VAL A 72 -9.83 -11.49 0.04
N ALA A 73 -10.00 -10.20 0.25
CA ALA A 73 -11.04 -9.41 -0.40
C ALA A 73 -10.67 -9.13 -1.86
N GLN A 74 -11.64 -9.23 -2.77
CA GLN A 74 -11.43 -8.96 -4.18
C GLN A 74 -11.48 -7.46 -4.47
N GLU A 75 -10.89 -7.05 -5.59
CA GLU A 75 -10.96 -5.67 -6.04
C GLU A 75 -12.43 -5.23 -6.23
N GLY A 76 -12.77 -4.08 -5.65
CA GLY A 76 -14.15 -3.56 -5.62
C GLY A 76 -14.98 -3.97 -4.39
N GLU A 77 -14.51 -4.89 -3.54
CA GLU A 77 -15.18 -5.25 -2.27
C GLU A 77 -14.79 -4.30 -1.10
N PHE A 78 -13.81 -3.43 -1.30
CA PHE A 78 -13.33 -2.51 -0.28
C PHE A 78 -12.88 -1.17 -0.89
N ASP A 79 -12.91 -0.13 -0.09
CA ASP A 79 -12.34 1.18 -0.39
C ASP A 79 -11.08 1.38 0.47
N PRO A 80 -9.88 1.49 -0.12
CA PRO A 80 -8.63 1.68 0.63
C PRO A 80 -8.66 2.84 1.61
N THR A 81 -9.43 3.88 1.34
CA THR A 81 -9.55 5.08 2.19
C THR A 81 -10.21 4.81 3.55
N GLU A 82 -10.92 3.69 3.67
CA GLU A 82 -11.52 3.24 4.93
C GLU A 82 -10.51 2.52 5.86
N TYR A 83 -9.31 2.20 5.37
CA TYR A 83 -8.34 1.38 6.08
C TYR A 83 -6.99 2.04 6.28
N LEU A 84 -6.61 2.97 5.41
CA LEU A 84 -5.34 3.70 5.45
C LEU A 84 -5.60 5.20 5.59
N PRO A 85 -4.72 5.94 6.27
CA PRO A 85 -4.73 7.40 6.16
C PRO A 85 -4.56 7.80 4.69
N ILE A 86 -5.02 8.98 4.36
CA ILE A 86 -4.88 9.58 3.00
C ILE A 86 -3.82 10.67 3.09
N SER A 87 -3.10 10.92 1.99
CA SER A 87 -2.19 12.06 1.89
C SER A 87 -2.92 13.37 2.22
N ASP A 88 -2.28 14.23 3.00
CA ASP A 88 -2.77 15.59 3.28
C ASP A 88 -2.68 16.52 2.05
N LYS A 89 -2.00 16.07 0.98
CA LYS A 89 -1.83 16.81 -0.27
C LYS A 89 -2.94 16.46 -1.26
N ASP A 90 -3.22 17.40 -2.14
CA ASP A 90 -4.19 17.22 -3.23
C ASP A 90 -3.66 16.20 -4.25
N ILE A 91 -4.26 15.00 -4.28
CA ILE A 91 -3.85 13.89 -5.16
C ILE A 91 -3.95 14.28 -6.65
N PRO A 92 -5.06 14.83 -7.15
CA PRO A 92 -5.17 15.31 -8.53
C PRO A 92 -4.09 16.34 -8.90
N GLN A 93 -3.79 17.26 -8.02
CA GLN A 93 -2.75 18.28 -8.25
C GLN A 93 -1.36 17.64 -8.33
N MET A 94 -1.02 16.74 -7.40
CA MET A 94 0.24 16.01 -7.43
C MET A 94 0.41 15.21 -8.73
N TYR A 95 -0.69 14.58 -9.20
CA TYR A 95 -0.65 13.81 -10.43
C TYR A 95 -0.45 14.68 -11.67
N SER A 96 -1.14 15.81 -11.75
CA SER A 96 -0.93 16.80 -12.81
C SER A 96 0.53 17.27 -12.84
N GLU A 97 1.12 17.57 -11.69
CA GLU A 97 2.52 17.98 -11.58
C GLU A 97 3.50 16.88 -12.04
N LEU A 98 3.21 15.62 -11.71
CA LEU A 98 4.01 14.49 -12.20
C LEU A 98 3.92 14.35 -13.72
N LEU A 99 2.73 14.51 -14.31
CA LEU A 99 2.55 14.50 -15.77
C LEU A 99 3.32 15.64 -16.46
N ASP A 100 3.42 16.82 -15.84
CA ASP A 100 4.23 17.90 -16.38
C ASP A 100 5.71 17.50 -16.49
N PHE A 101 6.25 16.75 -15.52
CA PHE A 101 7.60 16.19 -15.61
C PHE A 101 7.72 15.17 -16.74
N VAL A 102 6.76 14.25 -16.88
CA VAL A 102 6.74 13.27 -17.97
C VAL A 102 6.71 13.97 -19.33
N HIS A 103 5.85 14.99 -19.48
CA HIS A 103 5.74 15.75 -20.73
C HIS A 103 6.99 16.59 -21.03
N SER A 104 7.76 16.97 -20.02
CA SER A 104 8.99 17.73 -20.13
C SER A 104 10.19 16.93 -20.65
N ILE A 105 10.07 15.59 -20.70
CA ILE A 105 11.11 14.69 -21.25
C ILE A 105 11.31 14.99 -22.74
N LYS A 106 12.55 15.24 -23.14
CA LYS A 106 12.92 15.62 -24.51
C LYS A 106 13.22 14.42 -25.39
N ASN A 107 13.79 13.35 -24.82
CA ASN A 107 14.05 12.11 -25.54
C ASN A 107 12.73 11.44 -25.91
N PRO A 108 12.42 11.24 -27.21
CA PRO A 108 11.11 10.73 -27.63
C PRO A 108 10.83 9.31 -27.13
N TYR A 109 11.85 8.46 -27.02
CA TYR A 109 11.68 7.07 -26.56
C TYR A 109 11.39 7.01 -25.06
N LEU A 110 12.10 7.80 -24.26
CA LEU A 110 11.88 7.89 -22.82
C LEU A 110 10.52 8.54 -22.52
N LYS A 111 10.15 9.58 -23.26
CA LYS A 111 8.83 10.22 -23.16
C LYS A 111 7.70 9.23 -23.47
N GLN A 112 7.84 8.48 -24.57
CA GLN A 112 6.85 7.45 -24.93
C GLN A 112 6.77 6.35 -23.87
N LEU A 113 7.89 5.92 -23.32
CA LEU A 113 7.94 4.92 -22.26
C LEU A 113 7.20 5.41 -21.01
N ALA A 114 7.57 6.56 -20.49
CA ALA A 114 6.90 7.13 -19.30
C ALA A 114 5.40 7.40 -19.57
N GLY A 115 5.06 7.98 -20.72
CA GLY A 115 3.67 8.21 -21.13
C GLY A 115 2.85 6.94 -21.21
N SER A 116 3.43 5.83 -21.68
CA SER A 116 2.69 4.55 -21.76
C SER A 116 2.20 4.01 -20.42
N PHE A 117 2.78 4.45 -19.31
CA PHE A 117 2.30 4.14 -17.97
C PHE A 117 1.38 5.24 -17.45
N PHE A 118 1.88 6.46 -17.39
CA PHE A 118 1.18 7.56 -16.68
C PHE A 118 0.01 8.18 -17.47
N GLU A 119 -0.13 7.91 -18.77
CA GLU A 119 -1.31 8.33 -19.57
C GLU A 119 -2.33 7.18 -19.74
N ASP A 120 -2.05 5.98 -19.25
CA ASP A 120 -3.01 4.88 -19.17
C ASP A 120 -3.97 5.10 -18.01
N GLU A 121 -5.28 5.14 -18.29
CA GLU A 121 -6.30 5.49 -17.28
C GLU A 121 -6.36 4.49 -16.12
N GLU A 122 -6.19 3.19 -16.40
CA GLU A 122 -6.27 2.15 -15.37
C GLU A 122 -5.05 2.20 -14.47
N PHE A 123 -3.84 2.28 -15.05
CA PHE A 123 -2.61 2.46 -14.29
C PHE A 123 -2.62 3.75 -13.48
N ALA A 124 -3.00 4.87 -14.10
CA ALA A 124 -3.08 6.18 -13.47
C ALA A 124 -3.97 6.16 -12.22
N LYS A 125 -5.16 5.56 -12.32
CA LYS A 125 -6.09 5.43 -11.21
C LYS A 125 -5.50 4.61 -10.06
N ARG A 126 -4.88 3.47 -10.36
CA ARG A 126 -4.23 2.63 -9.35
C ARG A 126 -3.04 3.33 -8.70
N PHE A 127 -2.19 3.93 -9.51
CA PHE A 127 -0.97 4.61 -9.06
C PHE A 127 -1.27 5.78 -8.11
N GLN A 128 -2.27 6.60 -8.42
CA GLN A 128 -2.66 7.76 -7.62
C GLN A 128 -3.11 7.39 -6.20
N PHE A 129 -3.73 6.25 -6.02
CA PHE A 129 -4.29 5.84 -4.73
C PHE A 129 -3.50 4.74 -4.02
N HIS A 130 -2.38 4.29 -4.61
CA HIS A 130 -1.54 3.27 -4.00
C HIS A 130 -0.66 3.84 -2.88
N SER A 131 -0.36 3.01 -1.87
CA SER A 131 0.64 3.33 -0.86
C SER A 131 2.05 2.96 -1.35
N ALA A 132 3.08 3.73 -0.98
CA ALA A 132 4.46 3.43 -1.38
C ALA A 132 5.12 2.33 -0.55
N ALA A 133 4.64 2.07 0.66
CA ALA A 133 5.28 1.14 1.59
C ALA A 133 4.31 0.50 2.55
N LYS A 134 4.79 -0.61 3.11
CA LYS A 134 4.04 -1.43 4.07
C LYS A 134 3.78 -0.76 5.43
N SER A 135 4.61 0.15 5.91
CA SER A 135 4.39 0.64 7.28
C SER A 135 5.03 1.97 7.70
N VAL A 136 6.11 2.46 7.10
CA VAL A 136 6.88 3.55 7.73
C VAL A 136 6.99 4.81 6.89
N HIS A 137 7.17 4.72 5.60
CA HIS A 137 7.39 5.88 4.73
C HIS A 137 6.36 5.89 3.60
N HIS A 138 5.49 6.92 3.56
CA HIS A 138 4.40 7.01 2.58
C HIS A 138 3.43 5.80 2.57
N GLY A 139 3.22 5.15 3.74
CA GLY A 139 2.30 4.04 3.93
C GLY A 139 0.83 4.49 4.05
N PHE A 140 0.38 5.39 3.20
CA PHE A 140 -0.97 5.96 3.14
C PHE A 140 -1.46 6.05 1.69
N VAL A 141 -2.76 6.23 1.51
CA VAL A 141 -3.37 6.41 0.18
C VAL A 141 -2.80 7.65 -0.49
N GLY A 142 -2.30 7.50 -1.71
CA GLY A 142 -1.58 8.56 -2.42
C GLY A 142 -0.08 8.64 -2.11
N GLY A 143 0.40 7.79 -1.19
CA GLY A 143 1.80 7.80 -0.76
C GLY A 143 2.79 7.46 -1.86
N LEU A 144 2.45 6.55 -2.78
CA LEU A 144 3.29 6.22 -3.93
C LEU A 144 3.46 7.42 -4.85
N LEU A 145 2.38 8.10 -5.17
CA LEU A 145 2.42 9.32 -5.98
C LEU A 145 3.23 10.42 -5.30
N GLU A 146 2.99 10.67 -4.01
CA GLU A 146 3.71 11.69 -3.25
C GLU A 146 5.22 11.41 -3.19
N HIS A 147 5.60 10.15 -2.96
CA HIS A 147 6.99 9.73 -2.97
C HIS A 147 7.62 9.93 -4.36
N THR A 148 6.99 9.42 -5.41
CA THR A 148 7.49 9.51 -6.79
C THR A 148 7.66 10.97 -7.21
N LEU A 149 6.67 11.82 -6.97
CA LEU A 149 6.76 13.23 -7.29
C LEU A 149 7.90 13.92 -6.52
N SER A 150 8.08 13.61 -5.24
CA SER A 150 9.15 14.18 -4.43
C SER A 150 10.53 13.78 -4.95
N VAL A 151 10.71 12.51 -5.31
CA VAL A 151 11.96 12.01 -5.92
C VAL A 151 12.21 12.67 -7.28
N THR A 152 11.19 12.78 -8.14
CA THR A 152 11.27 13.41 -9.45
C THR A 152 11.72 14.88 -9.35
N LYS A 153 11.17 15.64 -8.39
CA LYS A 153 11.58 17.03 -8.11
C LYS A 153 13.05 17.13 -7.72
N ILE A 154 13.52 16.22 -6.87
CA ILE A 154 14.92 16.17 -6.46
C ILE A 154 15.80 15.83 -7.67
N CYS A 155 15.41 14.87 -8.48
CA CYS A 155 16.10 14.47 -9.70
C CYS A 155 16.21 15.63 -10.69
N ASP A 156 15.14 16.36 -10.92
CA ASP A 156 15.10 17.54 -11.78
C ASP A 156 16.04 18.65 -11.27
N PHE A 157 16.01 18.93 -9.97
CA PHE A 157 16.91 19.88 -9.32
C PHE A 157 18.38 19.49 -9.50
N TYR A 158 18.75 18.23 -9.29
CA TYR A 158 20.12 17.75 -9.49
C TYR A 158 20.54 17.86 -10.96
N ALA A 159 19.70 17.46 -11.88
CA ALA A 159 20.01 17.56 -13.31
C ALA A 159 20.23 19.01 -13.77
N GLY A 160 19.49 19.96 -13.19
CA GLY A 160 19.65 21.40 -13.46
C GLY A 160 20.97 21.97 -12.94
N ASN A 161 21.52 21.42 -11.85
CA ASN A 161 22.76 21.90 -11.21
C ASN A 161 24.02 21.18 -11.69
N TYR A 162 23.90 19.96 -12.23
CA TYR A 162 25.04 19.13 -12.64
C TYR A 162 24.92 18.74 -14.13
N PRO A 163 25.57 19.46 -15.05
CA PRO A 163 25.45 19.24 -16.51
C PRO A 163 25.88 17.85 -16.99
N ILE A 164 26.64 17.09 -16.19
CA ILE A 164 27.04 15.72 -16.51
C ILE A 164 25.89 14.73 -16.40
N ILE A 165 24.80 15.10 -15.71
CA ILE A 165 23.64 14.24 -15.49
C ILE A 165 22.70 14.32 -16.68
N HIS A 166 22.35 13.17 -17.23
CA HIS A 166 21.35 13.09 -18.28
C HIS A 166 19.94 13.17 -17.66
N ARG A 167 19.34 14.38 -17.66
CA ARG A 167 18.07 14.68 -17.02
C ARG A 167 16.95 13.72 -17.38
N ASP A 168 16.76 13.45 -18.68
CA ASP A 168 15.64 12.60 -19.13
C ASP A 168 15.76 11.15 -18.63
N LEU A 169 16.99 10.62 -18.54
CA LEU A 169 17.23 9.31 -17.95
C LEU A 169 16.94 9.32 -16.45
N LEU A 170 17.38 10.37 -15.74
CA LEU A 170 17.18 10.46 -14.29
C LEU A 170 15.71 10.61 -13.91
N ILE A 171 14.93 11.34 -14.70
CA ILE A 171 13.48 11.50 -14.46
C ILE A 171 12.71 10.21 -14.84
N CYS A 172 13.17 9.45 -15.82
CA CYS A 172 12.50 8.25 -16.29
C CYS A 172 12.84 7.00 -15.43
N ALA A 173 13.91 7.04 -14.64
CA ALA A 173 14.35 5.93 -13.79
C ALA A 173 13.60 5.86 -12.46
#